data_a667e617a9e5c8ea2d9338f9ded03807
#
_entry.id   a667e617a9e5c8ea2d9338f9ded03807
#
_cell.length_a   1.000
_cell.length_b   1.000
_cell.length_c   1.000
_cell.angle_alpha   90.00
_cell.angle_beta   90.00
_cell.angle_gamma   90.00
#
_symmetry.space_group_name_H-M   'P 1'
#
loop_
_entity.id
_entity.type
_entity.pdbx_description
1 polymer ?
#
loop_
_entity_poly.entity_id
_entity_poly.type
_entity_poly.pdbx_seq_one_letter_code
_entity_poly.pdbx_strand_id
1 'polypeptide(L)'
;MSFLSRRRVELSEKGVDPSRVPPGQYVTERFPVLHAGVTPRVKLAEWDFNVTGLVGEPVTWSYQDLLDLPQLERTFDIHCVTKWTKLDTTWRGVAVTELMSLIAPVPGSSHVLVLAEQGFTANLPIADFLRPENLFAHTFGGEPLEPDHGWPLRLVVPHLYFWKSVKWVRGLRFLDQDTPGFWERNGYHMYGDPWREQRYWGD
;
A
#
# COMPACT_ATOMS: atom_id res chain seq x y z
N MET A 1 -23.15 -28.00 5.75
CA MET A 1 -22.60 -26.63 5.84
C MET A 1 -21.50 -26.48 4.79
N SER A 2 -21.53 -25.38 4.01
CA SER A 2 -20.46 -25.10 3.03
C SER A 2 -19.14 -24.78 3.76
N PHE A 3 -18.01 -24.88 3.07
CA PHE A 3 -16.70 -24.53 3.60
C PHE A 3 -16.68 -23.07 4.13
N LEU A 4 -17.31 -22.15 3.42
CA LEU A 4 -17.41 -20.74 3.80
C LEU A 4 -18.25 -20.53 5.08
N SER A 5 -19.33 -21.33 5.27
CA SER A 5 -20.13 -21.22 6.51
C SER A 5 -19.40 -21.75 7.74
N ARG A 6 -18.63 -22.84 7.62
CA ARG A 6 -17.78 -23.35 8.73
C ARG A 6 -16.74 -22.33 9.16
N ARG A 7 -16.08 -21.69 8.20
CA ARG A 7 -15.05 -20.70 8.48
C ARG A 7 -15.60 -19.45 9.16
N ARG A 8 -16.78 -18.96 8.75
CA ARG A 8 -17.45 -17.85 9.42
C ARG A 8 -17.75 -18.15 10.90
N VAL A 9 -18.21 -19.37 11.19
CA VAL A 9 -18.44 -19.83 12.56
C VAL A 9 -17.14 -19.84 13.35
N GLU A 10 -16.06 -20.41 12.80
CA GLU A 10 -14.75 -20.46 13.46
C GLU A 10 -14.18 -19.07 13.79
N LEU A 11 -14.31 -18.09 12.89
CA LEU A 11 -13.89 -16.71 13.13
C LEU A 11 -14.74 -16.07 14.25
N SER A 12 -16.06 -16.24 14.21
CA SER A 12 -16.97 -15.72 15.24
C SER A 12 -16.68 -16.34 16.63
N GLU A 13 -16.38 -17.63 16.70
CA GLU A 13 -15.98 -18.31 17.95
C GLU A 13 -14.68 -17.76 18.53
N LYS A 14 -13.78 -17.21 17.67
CA LYS A 14 -12.56 -16.51 18.06
C LYS A 14 -12.77 -15.02 18.34
N GLY A 15 -14.01 -14.53 18.34
CA GLY A 15 -14.35 -13.12 18.55
C GLY A 15 -14.01 -12.20 17.38
N VAL A 16 -13.77 -12.77 16.19
CA VAL A 16 -13.46 -12.02 14.97
C VAL A 16 -14.72 -11.87 14.12
N ASP A 17 -15.06 -10.63 13.72
CA ASP A 17 -16.12 -10.39 12.74
C ASP A 17 -15.71 -10.98 11.37
N PRO A 18 -16.43 -11.99 10.85
CA PRO A 18 -16.10 -12.61 9.57
C PRO A 18 -16.17 -11.67 8.38
N SER A 19 -16.89 -10.55 8.49
CA SER A 19 -16.98 -9.55 7.43
C SER A 19 -15.69 -8.77 7.21
N ARG A 20 -14.75 -8.82 8.17
CA ARG A 20 -13.43 -8.18 8.11
C ARG A 20 -12.35 -9.09 7.49
N VAL A 21 -12.66 -10.35 7.20
CA VAL A 21 -11.68 -11.33 6.72
C VAL A 21 -12.07 -11.82 5.33
N PRO A 22 -11.36 -11.40 4.27
CA PRO A 22 -11.63 -11.83 2.91
C PRO A 22 -11.60 -13.36 2.73
N PRO A 23 -12.23 -13.90 1.68
CA PRO A 23 -12.17 -15.33 1.38
C PRO A 23 -10.72 -15.84 1.30
N GLY A 24 -10.49 -17.07 1.76
CA GLY A 24 -9.16 -17.68 1.71
C GLY A 24 -8.11 -17.13 2.68
N GLN A 25 -8.43 -16.10 3.52
CA GLN A 25 -7.48 -15.49 4.48
C GLN A 25 -7.58 -16.14 5.87
N TYR A 26 -6.49 -16.16 6.63
CA TYR A 26 -6.46 -16.44 8.08
C TYR A 26 -6.02 -15.19 8.85
N VAL A 27 -6.47 -15.05 10.10
CA VAL A 27 -6.07 -13.93 10.96
C VAL A 27 -4.76 -14.25 11.66
N THR A 28 -3.87 -13.27 11.78
CA THR A 28 -2.60 -13.36 12.48
C THR A 28 -2.33 -12.12 13.33
N GLU A 29 -1.76 -12.34 14.52
CA GLU A 29 -1.23 -11.26 15.38
C GLU A 29 0.15 -10.79 14.91
N ARG A 30 0.86 -11.61 14.15
CA ARG A 30 2.18 -11.26 13.63
C ARG A 30 2.04 -10.30 12.44
N PHE A 31 3.10 -9.52 12.21
CA PHE A 31 3.26 -8.77 10.98
C PHE A 31 4.39 -9.42 10.17
N PRO A 32 4.08 -10.37 9.28
CA PRO A 32 5.11 -11.07 8.52
C PRO A 32 5.93 -10.14 7.63
N VAL A 33 7.24 -10.33 7.62
CA VAL A 33 8.16 -9.64 6.72
C VAL A 33 8.25 -10.41 5.41
N LEU A 34 7.78 -9.79 4.34
CA LEU A 34 7.83 -10.34 2.97
C LEU A 34 8.25 -9.23 2.01
N HIS A 35 9.30 -9.47 1.23
CA HIS A 35 9.74 -8.56 0.18
C HIS A 35 10.57 -9.29 -0.89
N ALA A 36 10.69 -8.70 -2.06
CA ALA A 36 11.64 -9.12 -3.09
C ALA A 36 13.00 -8.45 -2.81
N GLY A 37 14.08 -9.21 -2.89
CA GLY A 37 15.43 -8.69 -2.67
C GLY A 37 15.82 -8.55 -1.20
N VAL A 38 16.64 -7.57 -0.89
CA VAL A 38 17.16 -7.28 0.46
C VAL A 38 16.60 -5.98 0.98
N THR A 39 16.54 -5.83 2.29
CA THR A 39 16.15 -4.56 2.92
C THR A 39 17.14 -3.46 2.57
N PRO A 40 16.71 -2.35 1.96
CA PRO A 40 17.61 -1.27 1.57
C PRO A 40 18.16 -0.54 2.79
N ARG A 41 19.40 -0.07 2.69
CA ARG A 41 20.01 0.81 3.68
C ARG A 41 19.78 2.25 3.25
N VAL A 42 18.72 2.86 3.76
CA VAL A 42 18.34 4.23 3.41
C VAL A 42 19.11 5.22 4.28
N LYS A 43 19.63 6.28 3.67
CA LYS A 43 20.20 7.45 4.35
C LYS A 43 19.25 8.63 4.15
N LEU A 44 18.64 9.13 5.22
CA LEU A 44 17.65 10.21 5.14
C LEU A 44 18.20 11.49 4.48
N ALA A 45 19.48 11.78 4.67
CA ALA A 45 20.11 12.95 4.05
C ALA A 45 20.20 12.89 2.51
N GLU A 46 20.09 11.68 1.95
CA GLU A 46 20.12 11.41 0.49
C GLU A 46 18.73 10.97 -0.02
N TRP A 47 17.74 10.89 0.88
CA TRP A 47 16.39 10.43 0.51
C TRP A 47 15.57 11.58 -0.05
N ASP A 48 14.87 11.29 -1.13
CA ASP A 48 13.91 12.17 -1.77
C ASP A 48 12.66 11.41 -2.21
N PHE A 49 11.59 12.16 -2.42
CA PHE A 49 10.34 11.66 -2.98
C PHE A 49 10.01 12.45 -4.24
N ASN A 50 10.05 11.77 -5.38
CA ASN A 50 9.93 12.40 -6.68
C ASN A 50 8.57 12.15 -7.32
N VAL A 51 7.91 13.20 -7.79
CA VAL A 51 6.65 13.11 -8.55
C VAL A 51 6.91 13.51 -10.00
N THR A 52 6.58 12.61 -10.92
CA THR A 52 6.90 12.73 -12.34
C THR A 52 5.76 12.21 -13.22
N GLY A 53 5.97 12.22 -14.54
CA GLY A 53 5.00 11.74 -15.52
C GLY A 53 3.98 12.80 -15.90
N LEU A 54 2.72 12.43 -16.02
CA LEU A 54 1.63 13.33 -16.42
C LEU A 54 1.21 14.24 -15.26
N VAL A 55 2.09 15.15 -14.88
CA VAL A 55 1.88 16.24 -13.90
C VAL A 55 2.23 17.58 -14.53
N GLY A 56 1.67 18.68 -13.99
CA GLY A 56 1.97 20.03 -14.49
C GLY A 56 3.46 20.34 -14.40
N GLU A 57 4.01 20.24 -13.18
CA GLU A 57 5.43 20.40 -12.91
C GLU A 57 5.91 19.21 -12.06
N PRO A 58 7.07 18.61 -12.37
CA PRO A 58 7.69 17.62 -11.48
C PRO A 58 8.02 18.24 -10.12
N VAL A 59 7.81 17.46 -9.06
CA VAL A 59 8.04 17.90 -7.69
C VAL A 59 8.99 16.93 -7.01
N THR A 60 9.88 17.45 -6.18
CA THR A 60 10.75 16.68 -5.30
C THR A 60 10.60 17.18 -3.88
N TRP A 61 10.35 16.27 -2.95
CA TRP A 61 10.30 16.56 -1.51
C TRP A 61 11.40 15.80 -0.77
N SER A 62 11.97 16.45 0.23
CA SER A 62 12.79 15.78 1.24
C SER A 62 11.88 15.02 2.22
N TYR A 63 12.47 14.18 3.05
CA TYR A 63 11.73 13.50 4.12
C TYR A 63 11.12 14.50 5.11
N GLN A 64 11.83 15.61 5.41
CA GLN A 64 11.32 16.64 6.30
C GLN A 64 10.11 17.37 5.71
N ASP A 65 10.11 17.67 4.41
CA ASP A 65 8.96 18.30 3.75
C ASP A 65 7.70 17.45 3.92
N LEU A 66 7.81 16.12 3.86
CA LEU A 66 6.67 15.23 4.10
C LEU A 66 6.25 15.20 5.58
N LEU A 67 7.19 15.28 6.51
CA LEU A 67 6.87 15.34 7.94
C LEU A 67 6.19 16.65 8.35
N ASP A 68 6.46 17.74 7.64
CA ASP A 68 5.88 19.06 7.88
C ASP A 68 4.43 19.19 7.37
N LEU A 69 3.97 18.25 6.53
CA LEU A 69 2.58 18.17 6.10
C LEU A 69 1.66 17.71 7.24
N PRO A 70 0.35 17.97 7.15
CA PRO A 70 -0.63 17.46 8.11
C PRO A 70 -0.53 15.94 8.27
N GLN A 71 -0.32 15.49 9.50
CA GLN A 71 -0.17 14.08 9.84
C GLN A 71 -1.51 13.51 10.34
N LEU A 72 -1.87 12.33 9.85
CA LEU A 72 -3.05 11.58 10.28
C LEU A 72 -2.67 10.24 10.88
N GLU A 73 -3.48 9.79 11.84
CA GLU A 73 -3.46 8.41 12.31
C GLU A 73 -4.71 7.68 11.84
N ARG A 74 -4.52 6.44 11.36
CA ARG A 74 -5.60 5.59 10.84
C ARG A 74 -5.38 4.14 11.28
N THR A 75 -6.48 3.46 11.56
CA THR A 75 -6.48 2.03 11.86
C THR A 75 -7.19 1.28 10.75
N PHE A 76 -6.53 0.26 10.20
CA PHE A 76 -7.02 -0.56 9.09
C PHE A 76 -6.79 -2.03 9.34
N ASP A 77 -7.56 -2.84 8.61
CA ASP A 77 -7.22 -4.25 8.37
C ASP A 77 -6.37 -4.34 7.10
N ILE A 78 -5.37 -5.17 7.12
CA ILE A 78 -4.50 -5.40 5.96
C ILE A 78 -4.52 -6.87 5.54
N HIS A 79 -4.51 -7.11 4.23
CA HIS A 79 -4.70 -8.42 3.62
C HIS A 79 -3.57 -8.76 2.68
N CYS A 80 -2.83 -9.84 2.95
CA CYS A 80 -1.73 -10.24 2.08
C CYS A 80 -2.16 -11.32 1.08
N VAL A 81 -1.60 -11.29 -0.12
CA VAL A 81 -1.79 -12.33 -1.14
C VAL A 81 -1.38 -13.72 -0.62
N THR A 82 -0.44 -13.80 0.32
CA THR A 82 -0.01 -15.04 0.99
C THR A 82 -0.98 -15.52 2.08
N LYS A 83 -2.23 -15.05 2.01
CA LYS A 83 -3.40 -15.54 2.75
C LYS A 83 -3.49 -15.14 4.23
N TRP A 84 -2.68 -14.23 4.73
CA TRP A 84 -2.87 -13.70 6.07
C TRP A 84 -3.58 -12.34 6.06
N THR A 85 -4.38 -12.13 7.10
CA THR A 85 -5.01 -10.85 7.46
C THR A 85 -4.51 -10.45 8.83
N LYS A 86 -4.08 -9.20 8.98
CA LYS A 86 -3.82 -8.60 10.28
C LYS A 86 -4.84 -7.50 10.50
N LEU A 87 -5.59 -7.63 11.60
CA LEU A 87 -6.65 -6.70 11.98
C LEU A 87 -6.07 -5.54 12.81
N ASP A 88 -6.82 -4.42 12.82
CA ASP A 88 -6.59 -3.27 13.70
C ASP A 88 -5.16 -2.73 13.66
N THR A 89 -4.57 -2.65 12.48
CA THR A 89 -3.23 -2.08 12.27
C THR A 89 -3.29 -0.56 12.27
N THR A 90 -2.60 0.08 13.21
CA THR A 90 -2.58 1.55 13.36
C THR A 90 -1.34 2.14 12.67
N TRP A 91 -1.56 3.11 11.81
CA TRP A 91 -0.56 3.77 10.98
C TRP A 91 -0.65 5.28 11.13
N ARG A 92 0.49 5.95 11.13
CA ARG A 92 0.56 7.41 11.10
C ARG A 92 1.42 7.88 9.93
N GLY A 93 0.97 8.97 9.28
CA GLY A 93 1.65 9.55 8.13
C GLY A 93 0.81 10.62 7.43
N VAL A 94 1.13 10.91 6.18
CA VAL A 94 0.47 11.91 5.34
C VAL A 94 -0.61 11.23 4.51
N ALA A 95 -1.84 11.75 4.53
CA ALA A 95 -2.89 11.26 3.63
C ALA A 95 -2.47 11.43 2.16
N VAL A 96 -2.78 10.44 1.32
CA VAL A 96 -2.52 10.57 -0.13
C VAL A 96 -3.23 11.80 -0.69
N THR A 97 -4.45 12.07 -0.25
CA THR A 97 -5.22 13.25 -0.70
C THR A 97 -4.59 14.58 -0.30
N GLU A 98 -3.91 14.64 0.86
CA GLU A 98 -3.17 15.83 1.28
C GLU A 98 -1.98 16.08 0.35
N LEU A 99 -1.17 15.06 0.11
CA LEU A 99 -0.06 15.15 -0.83
C LEU A 99 -0.54 15.55 -2.24
N MET A 100 -1.66 14.97 -2.69
CA MET A 100 -2.23 15.24 -4.00
C MET A 100 -2.83 16.65 -4.14
N SER A 101 -3.16 17.33 -3.04
CA SER A 101 -3.58 18.73 -3.07
C SER A 101 -2.44 19.68 -3.53
N LEU A 102 -1.20 19.24 -3.40
CA LEU A 102 0.02 19.95 -3.79
C LEU A 102 0.51 19.58 -5.20
N ILE A 103 -0.11 18.60 -5.82
CA ILE A 103 0.26 18.09 -7.15
C ILE A 103 -0.93 18.32 -8.09
N ALA A 104 -0.64 18.71 -9.31
CA ALA A 104 -1.66 18.87 -10.35
C ALA A 104 -1.46 17.81 -11.45
N PRO A 105 -2.07 16.60 -11.34
CA PRO A 105 -2.08 15.66 -12.44
C PRO A 105 -2.75 16.28 -13.66
N VAL A 106 -2.16 16.11 -14.84
CA VAL A 106 -2.75 16.65 -16.06
C VAL A 106 -3.99 15.86 -16.48
N PRO A 107 -4.96 16.47 -17.18
CA PRO A 107 -6.09 15.75 -17.74
C PRO A 107 -5.64 14.55 -18.59
N GLY A 108 -6.27 13.41 -18.39
CA GLY A 108 -5.89 12.15 -19.06
C GLY A 108 -5.00 11.22 -18.21
N SER A 109 -4.47 11.69 -17.08
CA SER A 109 -3.83 10.79 -16.12
C SER A 109 -4.88 9.82 -15.56
N SER A 110 -4.68 8.53 -15.76
CA SER A 110 -5.61 7.47 -15.33
C SER A 110 -5.03 6.55 -14.26
N HIS A 111 -3.71 6.43 -14.21
CA HIS A 111 -2.98 5.53 -13.32
C HIS A 111 -1.77 6.20 -12.68
N VAL A 112 -1.34 5.64 -11.57
CA VAL A 112 -0.09 6.00 -10.91
C VAL A 112 0.77 4.74 -10.73
N LEU A 113 2.03 4.85 -11.09
CA LEU A 113 3.06 3.87 -10.74
C LEU A 113 3.80 4.39 -9.51
N VAL A 114 3.68 3.68 -8.41
CA VAL A 114 4.41 3.96 -7.18
C VAL A 114 5.82 3.40 -7.32
N LEU A 115 6.82 4.24 -7.11
CA LEU A 115 8.24 3.93 -7.27
C LEU A 115 8.87 3.73 -5.89
N ALA A 116 9.73 2.74 -5.76
CA ALA A 116 10.41 2.43 -4.50
C ALA A 116 11.90 2.10 -4.72
N GLU A 117 12.61 1.91 -3.62
CA GLU A 117 14.01 1.48 -3.64
C GLU A 117 14.20 0.22 -4.49
N GLN A 118 15.40 0.05 -5.03
CA GLN A 118 15.83 -1.11 -5.82
C GLN A 118 14.96 -1.36 -7.08
N GLY A 119 14.28 -0.32 -7.59
CA GLY A 119 13.46 -0.41 -8.80
C GLY A 119 12.14 -1.17 -8.61
N PHE A 120 11.73 -1.42 -7.37
CA PHE A 120 10.40 -1.98 -7.11
C PHE A 120 9.31 -0.98 -7.48
N THR A 121 8.21 -1.48 -8.04
CA THR A 121 7.07 -0.66 -8.46
C THR A 121 5.75 -1.39 -8.21
N ALA A 122 4.66 -0.63 -7.99
CA ALA A 122 3.29 -1.13 -8.06
C ALA A 122 2.39 -0.11 -8.76
N ASN A 123 1.47 -0.60 -9.58
CA ASN A 123 0.48 0.22 -10.27
C ASN A 123 -0.80 0.37 -9.45
N LEU A 124 -1.47 1.50 -9.62
CA LEU A 124 -2.80 1.77 -9.05
C LEU A 124 -3.61 2.63 -10.04
N PRO A 125 -4.91 2.37 -10.23
CA PRO A 125 -5.81 3.37 -10.81
C PRO A 125 -5.84 4.63 -9.93
N ILE A 126 -5.91 5.81 -10.53
CA ILE A 126 -5.95 7.07 -9.76
C ILE A 126 -7.14 7.10 -8.80
N ALA A 127 -8.30 6.58 -9.20
CA ALA A 127 -9.48 6.55 -8.35
C ALA A 127 -9.24 5.73 -7.06
N ASP A 128 -8.50 4.62 -7.14
CA ASP A 128 -8.13 3.83 -5.97
C ASP A 128 -7.00 4.48 -5.17
N PHE A 129 -6.04 5.11 -5.84
CA PHE A 129 -4.95 5.83 -5.19
C PHE A 129 -5.45 7.02 -4.36
N LEU A 130 -6.47 7.75 -4.84
CA LEU A 130 -7.05 8.93 -4.19
C LEU A 130 -8.08 8.60 -3.10
N ARG A 131 -8.27 7.34 -2.74
CA ARG A 131 -9.20 7.00 -1.65
C ARG A 131 -8.75 7.66 -0.33
N PRO A 132 -9.68 8.21 0.45
CA PRO A 132 -9.34 8.99 1.65
C PRO A 132 -8.68 8.17 2.76
N GLU A 133 -8.80 6.85 2.72
CA GLU A 133 -8.13 5.95 3.66
C GLU A 133 -6.65 5.75 3.36
N ASN A 134 -6.18 6.02 2.14
CA ASN A 134 -4.80 5.76 1.76
C ASN A 134 -3.82 6.73 2.42
N LEU A 135 -2.66 6.20 2.82
CA LEU A 135 -1.69 6.91 3.65
C LEU A 135 -0.26 6.62 3.19
N PHE A 136 0.57 7.65 3.13
CA PHE A 136 2.01 7.51 3.15
C PHE A 136 2.47 7.46 4.60
N ALA A 137 2.67 6.26 5.12
CA ALA A 137 2.97 6.02 6.53
C ALA A 137 4.48 6.01 6.80
N HIS A 138 4.87 6.59 7.92
CA HIS A 138 6.23 6.52 8.49
C HIS A 138 6.24 5.87 9.87
N THR A 139 5.05 5.60 10.46
CA THR A 139 4.89 5.03 11.80
C THR A 139 3.89 3.87 11.76
N PHE A 140 4.13 2.83 12.53
CA PHE A 140 3.25 1.68 12.73
C PHE A 140 3.15 1.34 14.21
N GLY A 141 1.92 1.20 14.75
CA GLY A 141 1.71 0.88 16.16
C GLY A 141 2.28 1.90 17.15
N GLY A 142 2.36 3.17 16.76
CA GLY A 142 2.93 4.26 17.56
C GLY A 142 4.45 4.43 17.43
N GLU A 143 5.16 3.50 16.82
CA GLU A 143 6.62 3.53 16.66
C GLU A 143 7.02 3.82 15.20
N PRO A 144 8.21 4.41 14.96
CA PRO A 144 8.75 4.52 13.61
C PRO A 144 8.76 3.18 12.90
N LEU A 145 8.52 3.17 11.59
CA LEU A 145 8.61 1.94 10.80
C LEU A 145 9.97 1.27 10.95
N GLU A 146 9.96 -0.03 11.15
CA GLU A 146 11.20 -0.82 11.03
C GLU A 146 11.68 -0.86 9.56
N PRO A 147 12.99 -0.98 9.31
CA PRO A 147 13.54 -1.09 7.96
C PRO A 147 12.83 -2.16 7.11
N ASP A 148 12.58 -3.35 7.66
CA ASP A 148 11.92 -4.46 6.97
C ASP A 148 10.43 -4.20 6.67
N HIS A 149 9.81 -3.26 7.38
CA HIS A 149 8.42 -2.85 7.17
C HIS A 149 8.27 -1.60 6.30
N GLY A 150 9.38 -1.03 5.80
CA GLY A 150 9.34 0.01 4.78
C GLY A 150 9.84 1.39 5.20
N TRP A 151 10.63 1.48 6.32
CA TRP A 151 11.27 2.74 6.71
C TRP A 151 12.11 3.34 5.56
N PRO A 152 12.09 4.67 5.33
CA PRO A 152 11.44 5.72 6.11
C PRO A 152 9.97 5.96 5.77
N LEU A 153 9.50 5.51 4.60
CA LEU A 153 8.14 5.77 4.11
C LEU A 153 7.59 4.58 3.35
N ARG A 154 6.35 4.25 3.62
CA ARG A 154 5.59 3.28 2.83
C ARG A 154 4.23 3.81 2.45
N LEU A 155 3.68 3.32 1.33
CA LEU A 155 2.27 3.48 1.02
C LEU A 155 1.45 2.41 1.76
N VAL A 156 0.26 2.78 2.25
CA VAL A 156 -0.77 1.87 2.76
C VAL A 156 -2.04 2.07 1.95
N VAL A 157 -2.50 1.00 1.29
CA VAL A 157 -3.73 0.92 0.48
C VAL A 157 -4.54 -0.25 1.02
N PRO A 158 -5.39 -0.03 2.06
CA PRO A 158 -5.96 -1.11 2.85
C PRO A 158 -7.00 -1.94 2.10
N HIS A 159 -7.66 -1.40 1.08
CA HIS A 159 -8.70 -2.08 0.31
C HIS A 159 -8.16 -3.07 -0.75
N LEU A 160 -6.86 -3.04 -1.03
CA LEU A 160 -6.20 -3.97 -1.96
C LEU A 160 -5.24 -4.91 -1.23
N TYR A 161 -4.88 -6.00 -1.89
CA TYR A 161 -3.82 -6.86 -1.35
C TYR A 161 -2.54 -6.08 -1.06
N PHE A 162 -1.87 -6.42 0.02
CA PHE A 162 -0.81 -5.62 0.65
C PHE A 162 0.46 -5.43 -0.19
N TRP A 163 0.62 -6.13 -1.34
CA TRP A 163 1.71 -5.80 -2.26
C TRP A 163 1.51 -4.46 -2.96
N LYS A 164 0.26 -3.94 -3.02
CA LYS A 164 -0.05 -2.58 -3.48
C LYS A 164 0.35 -1.51 -2.47
N SER A 165 0.54 -1.90 -1.21
CA SER A 165 1.05 -1.06 -0.12
C SER A 165 2.58 -1.06 -0.13
N VAL A 166 3.15 -0.32 -1.06
CA VAL A 166 4.57 -0.32 -1.41
C VAL A 166 5.46 0.14 -0.25
N LYS A 167 6.52 -0.63 0.05
CA LYS A 167 7.57 -0.29 1.01
C LYS A 167 8.66 0.56 0.37
N TRP A 168 9.38 1.34 1.19
CA TRP A 168 10.55 2.13 0.78
C TRP A 168 10.27 3.06 -0.41
N VAL A 169 9.14 3.75 -0.34
CA VAL A 169 8.65 4.59 -1.45
C VAL A 169 9.64 5.72 -1.72
N ARG A 170 9.89 5.98 -3.01
CA ARG A 170 10.76 7.05 -3.53
C ARG A 170 10.01 8.01 -4.45
N GLY A 171 8.75 7.73 -4.77
CA GLY A 171 8.00 8.66 -5.59
C GLY A 171 6.83 8.05 -6.35
N LEU A 172 6.28 8.88 -7.23
CA LEU A 172 5.12 8.59 -8.05
C LEU A 172 5.41 8.96 -9.51
N ARG A 173 4.87 8.15 -10.42
CA ARG A 173 4.81 8.49 -11.85
C ARG A 173 3.37 8.40 -12.32
N PHE A 174 2.80 9.50 -12.78
CA PHE A 174 1.45 9.56 -13.33
C PHE A 174 1.45 9.15 -14.80
N LEU A 175 0.47 8.32 -15.18
CA LEU A 175 0.38 7.67 -16.50
C LEU A 175 -1.04 7.79 -17.06
N ASP A 176 -1.17 7.74 -18.39
CA ASP A 176 -2.43 7.69 -19.13
C ASP A 176 -3.00 6.27 -19.28
N GLN A 177 -2.20 5.25 -18.98
CA GLN A 177 -2.59 3.84 -19.09
C GLN A 177 -2.05 3.01 -17.94
N ASP A 178 -2.69 1.88 -17.68
CA ASP A 178 -2.21 0.93 -16.69
C ASP A 178 -0.89 0.29 -17.13
N THR A 179 0.10 0.36 -16.25
CA THR A 179 1.43 -0.18 -16.50
C THR A 179 1.78 -1.14 -15.37
N PRO A 180 2.03 -2.44 -15.67
CA PRO A 180 2.29 -3.43 -14.64
C PRO A 180 3.50 -3.07 -13.79
N GLY A 181 3.35 -3.16 -12.46
CA GLY A 181 4.42 -3.05 -11.49
C GLY A 181 5.27 -4.32 -11.40
N PHE A 182 6.08 -4.42 -10.36
CA PHE A 182 7.02 -5.53 -10.19
C PHE A 182 6.29 -6.88 -10.09
N TRP A 183 5.32 -7.01 -9.17
CA TRP A 183 4.64 -8.30 -8.97
C TRP A 183 3.65 -8.62 -10.09
N GLU A 184 3.02 -7.61 -10.69
CA GLU A 184 2.14 -7.76 -11.84
C GLU A 184 2.91 -8.35 -13.04
N ARG A 185 4.14 -7.90 -13.30
CA ARG A 185 5.04 -8.52 -14.32
C ARG A 185 5.47 -9.94 -13.96
N ASN A 186 5.40 -10.30 -12.68
CA ASN A 186 5.71 -11.64 -12.18
C ASN A 186 4.47 -12.52 -11.94
N GLY A 187 3.35 -12.21 -12.59
CA GLY A 187 2.16 -13.06 -12.62
C GLY A 187 1.10 -12.75 -11.58
N TYR A 188 1.22 -11.66 -10.81
CA TYR A 188 0.18 -11.21 -9.91
C TYR A 188 -0.93 -10.46 -10.66
N HIS A 189 -2.11 -10.41 -10.06
CA HIS A 189 -3.26 -9.72 -10.64
C HIS A 189 -3.01 -8.21 -10.75
N MET A 190 -3.45 -7.57 -11.86
CA MET A 190 -3.23 -6.13 -12.07
C MET A 190 -3.89 -5.26 -11.00
N TYR A 191 -5.07 -5.62 -10.50
CA TYR A 191 -5.82 -4.85 -9.51
C TYR A 191 -5.58 -5.32 -8.07
N GLY A 192 -5.85 -6.61 -7.78
CA GLY A 192 -5.54 -7.22 -6.49
C GLY A 192 -6.56 -6.97 -5.39
N ASP A 193 -7.86 -7.10 -5.68
CA ASP A 193 -8.94 -7.05 -4.69
C ASP A 193 -8.96 -8.33 -3.83
N PRO A 194 -8.76 -8.24 -2.50
CA PRO A 194 -8.77 -9.41 -1.62
C PRO A 194 -10.15 -10.06 -1.47
N TRP A 195 -11.24 -9.30 -1.62
CA TRP A 195 -12.60 -9.80 -1.51
C TRP A 195 -13.04 -10.58 -2.73
N ARG A 196 -12.40 -10.33 -3.87
CA ARG A 196 -12.57 -11.07 -5.13
C ARG A 196 -11.52 -12.15 -5.33
N GLU A 197 -10.62 -12.33 -4.36
CA GLU A 197 -9.46 -13.25 -4.42
C GLU A 197 -8.54 -13.02 -5.63
N GLN A 198 -8.42 -11.81 -6.12
CA GLN A 198 -7.59 -11.43 -7.26
C GLN A 198 -6.09 -11.51 -6.91
N ARG A 199 -5.53 -12.72 -6.89
CA ARG A 199 -4.13 -13.00 -6.50
C ARG A 199 -3.20 -13.01 -7.70
N TYR A 200 -3.60 -13.70 -8.77
CA TYR A 200 -2.77 -13.99 -9.93
C TYR A 200 -3.51 -13.65 -11.22
N TRP A 201 -2.79 -13.71 -12.34
CA TRP A 201 -3.41 -13.57 -13.64
C TRP A 201 -4.44 -14.67 -13.86
N GLY A 202 -5.64 -14.25 -14.27
CA GLY A 202 -6.74 -15.15 -14.54
C GLY A 202 -7.69 -15.41 -13.35
N ASP A 203 -7.44 -14.82 -12.19
CA ASP A 203 -8.36 -14.83 -11.06
C ASP A 203 -9.54 -13.85 -11.27
#